data_71a26335cf761ecfbf2e1d09496a91c1
#
_entry.id   71a26335cf761ecfbf2e1d09496a91c1
#
_cell.length_a   1.000
_cell.length_b   1.000
_cell.length_c   1.000
_cell.angle_alpha   90.00
_cell.angle_beta   90.00
_cell.angle_gamma   90.00
#
_symmetry.space_group_name_H-M   'P 1'
#
loop_
_entity.id
_entity.type
_entity.pdbx_description
1 polymer ?
#
loop_
_entity_poly.entity_id
_entity_poly.type
_entity_poly.pdbx_seq_one_letter_code
_entity_poly.pdbx_strand_id
1 'polypeptide(L)'
;FLNDLTNLAPAEPLPEGPRQAAQTQLAEVARAKSAAAKKAALAGQGDLFAPAADSGESPASDRESASSDEQTAESEEFATAQTTPHAYTIVRNAQELEAVLREVAACPEFCFDTETTGFDIFNDRIVGLSLAVRPYEAWYIPFNESNTAEYAALIRPLFADGKIAKIGQNIKFDLMVLARLGVEIRGRLYDTMILHYLLDPESRHNMDALAMRYLNYRPISITSLIGKGARQLTMDMISLERVAEYAAEDADVTLRLKQVLWPKVEELDLAGLYLEIEEPMIAVLAEIEMAGVRIDSEALAEYAVELNKTLNDLEGDIRRLADEPSLNVNSARQLGEVLFGKLRIA
;
A
#
# COMPACT_ATOMS: atom_id res chain seq x y z
N PHE A 1 -7.54 -31.53 3.37
CA PHE A 1 -7.74 -30.57 2.27
C PHE A 1 -6.41 -30.10 1.68
N LEU A 2 -5.33 -29.97 2.46
CA LEU A 2 -3.99 -29.54 1.99
C LEU A 2 -3.18 -30.64 1.28
N ASN A 3 -3.52 -31.92 1.47
CA ASN A 3 -2.80 -33.05 0.86
C ASN A 3 -3.25 -33.39 -0.57
N ASP A 4 -4.33 -32.83 -1.06
CA ASP A 4 -4.84 -33.12 -2.40
C ASP A 4 -4.33 -32.18 -3.51
N LEU A 5 -3.65 -31.08 -3.14
CA LEU A 5 -3.11 -30.10 -4.09
C LEU A 5 -1.70 -30.45 -4.61
N THR A 6 -1.01 -31.41 -4.03
CA THR A 6 0.37 -31.81 -4.41
C THR A 6 0.44 -32.78 -5.60
N ASN A 7 -0.68 -33.22 -6.16
CA ASN A 7 -0.76 -34.21 -7.25
C ASN A 7 -1.15 -33.63 -8.63
N LEU A 8 -1.03 -32.31 -8.82
CA LEU A 8 -1.16 -31.73 -10.16
C LEU A 8 0.17 -31.89 -10.91
N ALA A 9 0.15 -32.71 -11.95
CA ALA A 9 1.29 -32.89 -12.84
C ALA A 9 1.72 -31.54 -13.44
N PRO A 10 3.03 -31.26 -13.62
CA PRO A 10 3.49 -30.04 -14.22
C PRO A 10 2.96 -29.95 -15.66
N ALA A 11 2.36 -28.79 -16.01
CA ALA A 11 1.85 -28.54 -17.35
C ALA A 11 3.02 -28.53 -18.37
N GLU A 12 2.84 -29.22 -19.50
CA GLU A 12 3.82 -29.23 -20.59
C GLU A 12 4.07 -27.80 -21.11
N PRO A 13 5.34 -27.46 -21.43
CA PRO A 13 5.65 -26.14 -21.98
C PRO A 13 5.06 -25.95 -23.38
N LEU A 14 4.34 -24.85 -23.60
CA LEU A 14 3.78 -24.46 -24.89
C LEU A 14 4.88 -24.17 -25.94
N PRO A 15 4.65 -24.48 -27.24
CA PRO A 15 5.63 -24.23 -28.29
C PRO A 15 5.94 -22.74 -28.51
N GLU A 16 7.20 -22.42 -28.88
CA GLU A 16 7.78 -21.05 -28.85
C GLU A 16 7.16 -20.04 -29.84
N GLY A 17 6.46 -20.48 -30.88
CA GLY A 17 5.93 -19.61 -31.95
C GLY A 17 4.84 -18.60 -31.48
N PRO A 18 3.88 -18.97 -30.63
CA PRO A 18 2.86 -18.03 -30.14
C PRO A 18 3.37 -17.04 -29.11
N ARG A 19 4.51 -17.31 -28.45
CA ARG A 19 5.03 -16.46 -27.35
C ARG A 19 5.52 -15.09 -27.81
N GLN A 20 6.14 -14.99 -29.01
CA GLN A 20 6.64 -13.69 -29.50
C GLN A 20 5.51 -12.76 -29.94
N ALA A 21 4.48 -13.30 -30.59
CA ALA A 21 3.30 -12.50 -30.95
C ALA A 21 2.51 -12.02 -29.73
N ALA A 22 2.34 -12.87 -28.72
CA ALA A 22 1.68 -12.51 -27.46
C ALA A 22 2.49 -11.48 -26.66
N GLN A 23 3.82 -11.58 -26.62
CA GLN A 23 4.68 -10.60 -25.95
C GLN A 23 4.65 -9.22 -26.63
N THR A 24 4.57 -9.17 -27.96
CA THR A 24 4.46 -7.92 -28.70
C THR A 24 3.10 -7.27 -28.47
N GLN A 25 2.01 -8.05 -28.47
CA GLN A 25 0.67 -7.55 -28.16
C GLN A 25 0.51 -7.14 -26.70
N LEU A 26 1.10 -7.88 -25.75
CA LEU A 26 1.12 -7.49 -24.34
C LEU A 26 1.90 -6.19 -24.09
N ALA A 27 3.00 -5.99 -24.81
CA ALA A 27 3.77 -4.74 -24.74
C ALA A 27 3.00 -3.55 -25.34
N GLU A 28 2.24 -3.76 -26.42
CA GLU A 28 1.37 -2.73 -27.00
C GLU A 28 0.16 -2.42 -26.11
N VAL A 29 -0.47 -3.44 -25.53
CA VAL A 29 -1.57 -3.30 -24.57
C VAL A 29 -1.10 -2.63 -23.28
N ALA A 30 0.10 -2.96 -22.79
CA ALA A 30 0.70 -2.31 -21.62
C ALA A 30 1.03 -0.83 -21.89
N ARG A 31 1.54 -0.51 -23.11
CA ARG A 31 1.75 0.88 -23.54
C ARG A 31 0.44 1.65 -23.71
N ALA A 32 -0.59 1.03 -24.27
CA ALA A 32 -1.92 1.63 -24.42
C ALA A 32 -2.59 1.82 -23.05
N LYS A 33 -2.44 0.87 -22.10
CA LYS A 33 -2.94 1.00 -20.72
C LYS A 33 -2.18 2.07 -19.94
N SER A 34 -0.86 2.19 -20.11
CA SER A 34 -0.09 3.28 -19.51
C SER A 34 -0.53 4.66 -20.02
N ALA A 35 -0.85 4.76 -21.34
CA ALA A 35 -1.39 5.99 -21.92
C ALA A 35 -2.84 6.25 -21.48
N ALA A 36 -3.66 5.21 -21.34
CA ALA A 36 -5.04 5.30 -20.85
C ALA A 36 -5.10 5.58 -19.34
N ALA A 37 -4.21 4.97 -18.54
CA ALA A 37 -4.09 5.26 -17.11
C ALA A 37 -3.59 6.70 -16.85
N LYS A 38 -2.64 7.19 -17.67
CA LYS A 38 -2.25 8.61 -17.63
C LYS A 38 -3.41 9.54 -18.02
N LYS A 39 -4.27 9.13 -18.94
CA LYS A 39 -5.44 9.91 -19.38
C LYS A 39 -6.59 9.82 -18.37
N ALA A 40 -6.77 8.68 -17.68
CA ALA A 40 -7.76 8.48 -16.61
C ALA A 40 -7.36 9.19 -15.32
N ALA A 41 -6.07 9.22 -14.96
CA ALA A 41 -5.55 10.02 -13.86
C ALA A 41 -5.76 11.54 -14.08
N LEU A 42 -5.74 12.00 -15.34
CA LEU A 42 -6.11 13.37 -15.73
C LEU A 42 -7.63 13.61 -15.71
N ALA A 43 -8.46 12.54 -15.70
CA ALA A 43 -9.93 12.62 -15.77
C ALA A 43 -10.65 12.34 -14.44
N GLY A 44 -9.94 12.13 -13.34
CA GLY A 44 -10.53 12.02 -12.00
C GLY A 44 -11.35 10.75 -11.73
N GLN A 45 -11.09 9.64 -12.44
CA GLN A 45 -11.67 8.33 -12.09
C GLN A 45 -10.75 7.63 -11.09
N GLY A 46 -11.13 7.67 -9.81
CA GLY A 46 -10.40 7.05 -8.71
C GLY A 46 -10.41 5.52 -8.79
N ASP A 47 -9.26 4.94 -8.56
CA ASP A 47 -9.07 3.52 -8.32
C ASP A 47 -9.68 3.16 -6.95
N LEU A 48 -10.43 2.06 -6.88
CA LEU A 48 -11.17 1.65 -5.69
C LEU A 48 -10.26 1.29 -4.50
N PHE A 49 -8.96 1.16 -4.73
CA PHE A 49 -7.94 0.79 -3.74
C PHE A 49 -6.79 1.80 -3.60
N ALA A 50 -6.88 2.98 -4.24
CA ALA A 50 -5.90 4.03 -4.02
C ALA A 50 -6.20 4.76 -2.70
N PRO A 51 -5.17 5.13 -1.89
CA PRO A 51 -5.40 5.95 -0.71
C PRO A 51 -6.03 7.28 -1.15
N ALA A 52 -7.16 7.63 -0.54
CA ALA A 52 -7.92 8.82 -0.88
C ALA A 52 -7.05 10.07 -0.77
N ALA A 53 -6.75 10.70 -1.92
CA ALA A 53 -6.13 12.01 -1.94
C ALA A 53 -7.13 13.03 -1.41
N ASP A 54 -6.70 13.76 -0.40
CA ASP A 54 -7.42 14.89 0.20
C ASP A 54 -7.67 15.98 -0.87
N SER A 55 -8.89 16.05 -1.39
CA SER A 55 -9.35 17.10 -2.29
C SER A 55 -10.18 18.11 -1.51
N GLY A 56 -9.49 18.98 -0.76
CA GLY A 56 -10.07 20.19 -0.21
C GLY A 56 -9.97 21.33 -1.18
N GLU A 57 -10.97 21.51 -2.04
CA GLU A 57 -11.33 22.80 -2.63
C GLU A 57 -12.76 22.75 -3.18
N SER A 58 -13.67 23.41 -2.47
CA SER A 58 -14.98 23.77 -3.01
C SER A 58 -14.96 25.21 -3.49
N PRO A 59 -15.62 25.54 -4.61
CA PRO A 59 -15.64 26.89 -5.14
C PRO A 59 -16.56 27.80 -4.31
N ALA A 60 -16.07 29.00 -4.07
CA ALA A 60 -16.76 30.11 -3.41
C ALA A 60 -18.06 30.49 -4.14
N SER A 61 -19.13 30.68 -3.39
CA SER A 61 -20.24 31.55 -3.75
C SER A 61 -20.44 32.54 -2.61
N ASP A 62 -20.33 33.82 -2.97
CA ASP A 62 -20.54 34.96 -2.10
C ASP A 62 -21.88 34.94 -1.37
N ARG A 63 -21.84 35.17 -0.07
CA ARG A 63 -22.82 35.92 0.69
C ARG A 63 -22.23 36.42 2.00
N GLU A 64 -22.05 37.75 2.07
CA GLU A 64 -21.79 38.48 3.29
C GLU A 64 -22.96 38.33 4.27
N SER A 65 -22.66 38.01 5.52
CA SER A 65 -23.30 38.66 6.67
C SER A 65 -22.47 38.33 7.93
N ALA A 66 -22.11 39.41 8.60
CA ALA A 66 -21.31 39.41 9.83
C ALA A 66 -22.07 38.82 11.02
N SER A 67 -21.37 38.00 11.81
CA SER A 67 -21.48 38.04 13.26
C SER A 67 -20.20 37.41 13.86
N SER A 68 -19.56 38.22 14.69
CA SER A 68 -18.41 37.96 15.50
C SER A 68 -18.72 36.87 16.56
N ASP A 69 -18.02 35.75 16.47
CA ASP A 69 -17.63 34.94 17.64
C ASP A 69 -16.26 34.31 17.29
N GLU A 70 -15.20 34.98 17.73
CA GLU A 70 -13.87 34.41 17.83
C GLU A 70 -13.89 33.27 18.87
N GLN A 71 -14.23 32.07 18.44
CA GLN A 71 -13.76 30.88 19.14
C GLN A 71 -12.35 30.59 18.63
N THR A 72 -11.37 30.94 19.46
CA THR A 72 -9.99 30.45 19.35
C THR A 72 -10.03 28.93 19.34
N ALA A 73 -10.02 28.35 18.13
CA ALA A 73 -9.62 26.95 17.96
C ALA A 73 -8.13 26.91 18.34
N GLU A 74 -7.82 26.44 19.54
CA GLU A 74 -6.47 25.98 19.88
C GLU A 74 -6.09 24.97 18.81
N SER A 75 -5.13 25.32 17.94
CA SER A 75 -4.53 24.38 17.01
C SER A 75 -3.81 23.34 17.89
N GLU A 76 -4.36 22.13 17.98
CA GLU A 76 -3.67 21.00 18.61
C GLU A 76 -2.31 20.87 17.92
N GLU A 77 -1.27 21.27 18.63
CA GLU A 77 0.10 21.22 18.13
C GLU A 77 0.62 19.79 18.32
N PHE A 78 0.53 18.98 17.27
CA PHE A 78 1.07 17.62 17.27
C PHE A 78 2.58 17.66 17.46
N ALA A 79 3.12 16.74 18.26
CA ALA A 79 4.54 16.45 18.26
C ALA A 79 4.99 15.94 16.86
N THR A 80 6.22 16.21 16.47
CA THR A 80 6.82 15.81 15.18
C THR A 80 8.26 15.36 15.39
N ALA A 81 8.92 14.81 14.37
CA ALA A 81 10.35 14.50 14.44
C ALA A 81 11.20 15.71 14.86
N GLN A 82 10.85 16.93 14.41
CA GLN A 82 11.59 18.15 14.76
C GLN A 82 11.40 18.58 16.21
N THR A 83 10.29 18.22 16.84
CA THR A 83 9.98 18.62 18.22
C THR A 83 10.22 17.53 19.26
N THR A 84 10.44 16.29 18.80
CA THR A 84 10.62 15.11 19.65
C THR A 84 12.07 14.64 19.61
N PRO A 85 12.79 14.61 20.75
CA PRO A 85 14.14 14.01 20.78
C PRO A 85 14.09 12.53 20.38
N HIS A 86 14.94 12.12 19.46
CA HIS A 86 15.04 10.75 18.99
C HIS A 86 16.49 10.42 18.57
N ALA A 87 16.78 9.13 18.42
CA ALA A 87 18.08 8.60 18.02
C ALA A 87 17.91 7.64 16.83
N TYR A 88 17.82 8.20 15.63
CA TYR A 88 17.74 7.42 14.40
C TYR A 88 19.13 7.29 13.78
N THR A 89 19.57 6.08 13.54
CA THR A 89 20.95 5.76 13.15
C THR A 89 20.98 5.05 11.79
N ILE A 90 21.82 5.53 10.88
CA ILE A 90 22.07 4.87 9.60
C ILE A 90 23.15 3.82 9.76
N VAL A 91 22.86 2.58 9.40
CA VAL A 91 23.82 1.46 9.33
C VAL A 91 24.63 1.59 8.05
N ARG A 92 25.94 1.73 8.17
CA ARG A 92 26.82 2.08 7.03
C ARG A 92 27.57 0.90 6.44
N ASN A 93 27.68 -0.21 7.17
CA ASN A 93 28.44 -1.38 6.75
C ASN A 93 27.95 -2.65 7.47
N ALA A 94 28.43 -3.82 7.01
CA ALA A 94 28.03 -5.11 7.53
C ALA A 94 28.39 -5.30 9.02
N GLN A 95 29.49 -4.75 9.49
CA GLN A 95 29.89 -4.85 10.90
C GLN A 95 28.94 -4.08 11.83
N GLU A 96 28.50 -2.90 11.42
CA GLU A 96 27.46 -2.15 12.14
C GLU A 96 26.13 -2.89 12.10
N LEU A 97 25.77 -3.47 10.94
CA LEU A 97 24.56 -4.30 10.80
C LEU A 97 24.59 -5.49 11.78
N GLU A 98 25.67 -6.24 11.83
CA GLU A 98 25.83 -7.34 12.79
C GLU A 98 25.69 -6.88 14.26
N ALA A 99 26.16 -5.69 14.59
CA ALA A 99 26.02 -5.15 15.95
C ALA A 99 24.55 -4.82 16.25
N VAL A 100 23.84 -4.18 15.34
CA VAL A 100 22.40 -3.91 15.45
C VAL A 100 21.61 -5.21 15.56
N LEU A 101 21.88 -6.20 14.69
CA LEU A 101 21.16 -7.47 14.73
C LEU A 101 21.34 -8.23 16.05
N ARG A 102 22.53 -8.14 16.68
CA ARG A 102 22.74 -8.73 18.01
C ARG A 102 21.94 -8.00 19.09
N GLU A 103 21.82 -6.69 19.01
CA GLU A 103 21.00 -5.90 19.93
C GLU A 103 19.52 -6.25 19.79
N VAL A 104 19.02 -6.28 18.55
CA VAL A 104 17.63 -6.62 18.23
C VAL A 104 17.31 -8.06 18.65
N ALA A 105 18.21 -9.02 18.42
CA ALA A 105 18.04 -10.42 18.78
C ALA A 105 17.96 -10.66 20.31
N ALA A 106 18.42 -9.73 21.12
CA ALA A 106 18.30 -9.78 22.58
C ALA A 106 16.92 -9.34 23.10
N CYS A 107 16.05 -8.80 22.23
CA CYS A 107 14.72 -8.31 22.57
C CYS A 107 13.64 -9.37 22.26
N PRO A 108 12.52 -9.39 23.02
CA PRO A 108 11.43 -10.35 22.78
C PRO A 108 10.61 -10.02 21.53
N GLU A 109 10.68 -8.78 21.06
CA GLU A 109 9.98 -8.27 19.88
C GLU A 109 10.77 -7.11 19.26
N PHE A 110 10.57 -6.89 17.96
CA PHE A 110 11.06 -5.71 17.25
C PHE A 110 10.07 -5.27 16.18
N CYS A 111 10.07 -3.97 15.88
CA CYS A 111 9.37 -3.40 14.74
C CYS A 111 10.30 -3.35 13.54
N PHE A 112 9.75 -3.57 12.36
CA PHE A 112 10.45 -3.38 11.10
C PHE A 112 9.51 -2.80 10.04
N ASP A 113 10.09 -2.12 9.08
CA ASP A 113 9.43 -1.57 7.91
C ASP A 113 10.39 -1.59 6.72
N THR A 114 9.88 -1.79 5.49
CA THR A 114 10.69 -1.86 4.28
C THR A 114 10.40 -0.71 3.32
N GLU A 115 11.46 -0.06 2.85
CA GLU A 115 11.37 0.92 1.78
C GLU A 115 11.66 0.29 0.43
N THR A 116 10.83 0.59 -0.56
CA THR A 116 10.93 0.04 -1.92
C THR A 116 10.85 1.15 -2.97
N THR A 117 11.23 0.83 -4.22
CA THR A 117 11.11 1.78 -5.34
C THR A 117 9.66 2.02 -5.76
N GLY A 118 8.72 1.17 -5.34
CA GLY A 118 7.29 1.27 -5.61
C GLY A 118 6.53 0.12 -4.98
N PHE A 119 5.28 -0.08 -5.39
CA PHE A 119 4.37 -1.08 -4.79
C PHE A 119 4.22 -2.37 -5.60
N ASP A 120 4.93 -2.51 -6.72
CA ASP A 120 4.91 -3.73 -7.52
C ASP A 120 5.89 -4.75 -6.93
N ILE A 121 5.38 -5.65 -6.11
CA ILE A 121 6.16 -6.67 -5.42
C ILE A 121 7.07 -7.47 -6.37
N PHE A 122 6.69 -7.65 -7.62
CA PHE A 122 7.46 -8.47 -8.57
C PHE A 122 8.54 -7.69 -9.31
N ASN A 123 8.38 -6.40 -9.51
CA ASN A 123 9.27 -5.56 -10.32
C ASN A 123 10.07 -4.54 -9.50
N ASP A 124 9.52 -4.09 -8.37
CA ASP A 124 10.21 -3.14 -7.52
C ASP A 124 11.28 -3.81 -6.65
N ARG A 125 12.22 -3.02 -6.19
CA ARG A 125 13.35 -3.48 -5.38
C ARG A 125 13.35 -2.80 -4.02
N ILE A 126 13.93 -3.47 -3.04
CA ILE A 126 14.16 -2.91 -1.72
C ILE A 126 15.20 -1.77 -1.80
N VAL A 127 14.95 -0.70 -1.09
CA VAL A 127 15.82 0.47 -0.91
C VAL A 127 16.38 0.51 0.51
N GLY A 128 15.62 0.05 1.48
CA GLY A 128 16.04 0.01 2.87
C GLY A 128 15.15 -0.83 3.76
N LEU A 129 15.65 -1.09 4.95
CA LEU A 129 14.96 -1.75 6.04
C LEU A 129 15.17 -0.91 7.30
N SER A 130 14.13 -0.58 8.00
CA SER A 130 14.20 0.03 9.33
C SER A 130 13.87 -0.95 10.43
N LEU A 131 14.51 -0.79 11.58
CA LEU A 131 14.33 -1.63 12.78
C LEU A 131 14.17 -0.73 14.02
N ALA A 132 13.25 -1.07 14.92
CA ALA A 132 13.10 -0.43 16.22
C ALA A 132 12.77 -1.46 17.31
N VAL A 133 13.37 -1.31 18.50
CA VAL A 133 13.11 -2.14 19.69
C VAL A 133 12.72 -1.31 20.90
N ARG A 134 12.95 -0.02 20.86
CA ARG A 134 12.60 0.96 21.92
C ARG A 134 12.01 2.22 21.30
N PRO A 135 11.04 2.86 21.95
CA PRO A 135 10.51 4.15 21.53
C PRO A 135 11.61 5.20 21.32
N TYR A 136 11.49 5.96 20.24
CA TYR A 136 12.39 7.05 19.86
C TYR A 136 13.82 6.61 19.47
N GLU A 137 14.05 5.31 19.27
CA GLU A 137 15.31 4.75 18.79
C GLU A 137 15.04 3.79 17.63
N ALA A 138 15.71 4.01 16.51
CA ALA A 138 15.56 3.15 15.33
C ALA A 138 16.84 3.15 14.49
N TRP A 139 16.99 2.12 13.67
CA TRP A 139 18.09 1.98 12.71
C TRP A 139 17.52 1.88 11.31
N TYR A 140 18.16 2.58 10.38
CA TYR A 140 17.92 2.43 8.95
C TYR A 140 19.08 1.71 8.29
N ILE A 141 18.80 0.66 7.55
CA ILE A 141 19.75 -0.21 6.85
C ILE A 141 19.53 0.01 5.35
N PRO A 142 20.39 0.80 4.66
CA PRO A 142 20.24 1.06 3.24
C PRO A 142 20.64 -0.16 2.42
N PHE A 143 19.75 -0.54 1.48
CA PHE A 143 19.99 -1.61 0.51
C PHE A 143 20.32 -1.02 -0.87
N ASN A 144 21.25 -1.67 -1.58
CA ASN A 144 21.63 -1.37 -2.94
C ASN A 144 22.11 -2.63 -3.67
N GLU A 145 22.37 -2.55 -4.95
CA GLU A 145 22.79 -3.72 -5.75
C GLU A 145 24.02 -4.45 -5.22
N SER A 146 24.94 -3.72 -4.57
CA SER A 146 26.21 -4.31 -4.09
C SER A 146 26.09 -5.02 -2.75
N ASN A 147 25.14 -4.65 -1.88
CA ASN A 147 25.01 -5.20 -0.53
C ASN A 147 23.77 -6.06 -0.29
N THR A 148 22.79 -6.04 -1.19
CA THR A 148 21.48 -6.71 -0.97
C THR A 148 21.64 -8.19 -0.63
N ALA A 149 22.48 -8.94 -1.33
CA ALA A 149 22.64 -10.37 -1.09
C ALA A 149 23.32 -10.64 0.28
N GLU A 150 24.34 -9.85 0.64
CA GLU A 150 25.04 -9.94 1.91
C GLU A 150 24.12 -9.59 3.08
N TYR A 151 23.41 -8.46 2.99
CA TYR A 151 22.54 -7.97 4.06
C TYR A 151 21.33 -8.88 4.25
N ALA A 152 20.76 -9.40 3.16
CA ALA A 152 19.70 -10.40 3.24
C ALA A 152 20.17 -11.67 3.96
N ALA A 153 21.42 -12.10 3.73
CA ALA A 153 21.97 -13.27 4.45
C ALA A 153 22.18 -12.98 5.95
N LEU A 154 22.61 -11.76 6.30
CA LEU A 154 22.83 -11.35 7.69
C LEU A 154 21.51 -11.23 8.49
N ILE A 155 20.45 -10.65 7.90
CA ILE A 155 19.16 -10.47 8.59
C ILE A 155 18.35 -11.75 8.70
N ARG A 156 18.54 -12.73 7.81
CA ARG A 156 17.76 -13.98 7.74
C ARG A 156 17.64 -14.70 9.08
N PRO A 157 18.69 -14.92 9.88
CA PRO A 157 18.58 -15.63 11.16
C PRO A 157 17.64 -14.93 12.15
N LEU A 158 17.67 -13.57 12.20
CA LEU A 158 16.81 -12.78 13.08
C LEU A 158 15.34 -12.91 12.70
N PHE A 159 15.02 -12.79 11.41
CA PHE A 159 13.63 -12.87 10.93
C PHE A 159 13.08 -14.29 11.03
N ALA A 160 13.92 -15.32 10.87
CA ALA A 160 13.55 -16.73 11.01
C ALA A 160 13.45 -17.21 12.46
N ASP A 161 13.86 -16.41 13.45
CA ASP A 161 13.70 -16.79 14.86
C ASP A 161 12.24 -16.68 15.29
N GLY A 162 11.59 -17.83 15.44
CA GLY A 162 10.19 -17.93 15.87
C GLY A 162 9.92 -17.51 17.31
N LYS A 163 10.94 -17.24 18.12
CA LYS A 163 10.78 -16.81 19.51
C LYS A 163 10.64 -15.31 19.65
N ILE A 164 11.08 -14.54 18.65
CA ILE A 164 11.05 -13.10 18.62
C ILE A 164 9.81 -12.68 17.85
N ALA A 165 8.95 -11.84 18.43
CA ALA A 165 7.80 -11.30 17.72
C ALA A 165 8.22 -10.16 16.78
N LYS A 166 7.49 -9.98 15.69
CA LYS A 166 7.69 -8.92 14.71
C LYS A 166 6.48 -8.01 14.69
N ILE A 167 6.75 -6.73 14.60
CA ILE A 167 5.74 -5.66 14.57
C ILE A 167 5.90 -4.91 13.25
N GLY A 168 4.78 -4.56 12.61
CA GLY A 168 4.77 -3.75 11.39
C GLY A 168 3.43 -3.07 11.19
N GLN A 169 3.35 -2.25 10.16
CA GLN A 169 2.12 -1.59 9.68
C GLN A 169 1.82 -2.09 8.27
N ASN A 170 0.71 -2.78 8.04
CA ASN A 170 0.44 -3.50 6.79
C ASN A 170 1.57 -4.50 6.46
N ILE A 171 1.98 -5.23 7.46
CA ILE A 171 3.17 -6.09 7.49
C ILE A 171 3.20 -7.15 6.37
N LYS A 172 2.04 -7.46 5.77
CA LYS A 172 1.93 -8.38 4.63
C LYS A 172 2.80 -7.94 3.46
N PHE A 173 2.86 -6.63 3.17
CA PHE A 173 3.70 -6.10 2.12
C PHE A 173 5.18 -6.39 2.37
N ASP A 174 5.64 -6.12 3.58
CA ASP A 174 7.03 -6.34 4.00
C ASP A 174 7.41 -7.82 4.00
N LEU A 175 6.48 -8.70 4.40
CA LEU A 175 6.67 -10.15 4.28
C LEU A 175 6.98 -10.54 2.84
N MET A 176 6.23 -10.02 1.88
CA MET A 176 6.42 -10.33 0.46
C MET A 176 7.73 -9.75 -0.09
N VAL A 177 8.10 -8.52 0.30
CA VAL A 177 9.39 -7.90 -0.05
C VAL A 177 10.54 -8.76 0.44
N LEU A 178 10.53 -9.14 1.72
CA LEU A 178 11.60 -9.94 2.34
C LEU A 178 11.63 -11.37 1.80
N ALA A 179 10.49 -11.98 1.50
CA ALA A 179 10.42 -13.31 0.89
C ALA A 179 11.15 -13.37 -0.46
N ARG A 180 11.08 -12.30 -1.28
CA ARG A 180 11.84 -12.20 -2.54
C ARG A 180 13.36 -12.18 -2.34
N LEU A 181 13.82 -11.73 -1.18
CA LEU A 181 15.24 -11.79 -0.80
C LEU A 181 15.62 -13.14 -0.17
N GLY A 182 14.69 -14.10 -0.11
CA GLY A 182 14.87 -15.39 0.55
C GLY A 182 14.93 -15.26 2.08
N VAL A 183 14.35 -14.21 2.64
CA VAL A 183 14.22 -14.02 4.08
C VAL A 183 12.83 -14.48 4.51
N GLU A 184 12.78 -15.60 5.21
CA GLU A 184 11.55 -16.13 5.80
C GLU A 184 11.30 -15.47 7.14
N ILE A 185 10.04 -15.07 7.39
CA ILE A 185 9.64 -14.48 8.67
C ILE A 185 8.86 -15.53 9.46
N ARG A 186 9.30 -15.77 10.70
CA ARG A 186 8.68 -16.71 11.63
C ARG A 186 8.38 -16.06 12.96
N GLY A 187 7.49 -16.67 13.71
CA GLY A 187 7.05 -16.20 15.03
C GLY A 187 5.82 -15.33 14.95
N ARG A 188 5.47 -14.74 16.09
CA ARG A 188 4.28 -13.88 16.23
C ARG A 188 4.44 -12.60 15.40
N LEU A 189 3.37 -12.22 14.72
CA LEU A 189 3.27 -10.96 13.98
C LEU A 189 2.25 -10.04 14.67
N TYR A 190 2.59 -8.76 14.80
CA TYR A 190 1.68 -7.72 15.23
C TYR A 190 1.56 -6.65 14.13
N ASP A 191 0.42 -6.61 13.46
CA ASP A 191 0.11 -5.59 12.44
C ASP A 191 -0.75 -4.49 13.05
N THR A 192 -0.20 -3.29 13.16
CA THR A 192 -0.90 -2.15 13.79
C THR A 192 -2.13 -1.70 13.01
N MET A 193 -2.16 -1.91 11.68
CA MET A 193 -3.34 -1.66 10.85
C MET A 193 -4.48 -2.62 11.23
N ILE A 194 -4.20 -3.91 11.37
CA ILE A 194 -5.20 -4.93 11.72
C ILE A 194 -5.63 -4.78 13.19
N LEU A 195 -4.68 -4.52 14.11
CA LEU A 195 -5.03 -4.22 15.50
C LEU A 195 -6.04 -3.08 15.61
N HIS A 196 -5.81 -2.00 14.86
CA HIS A 196 -6.74 -0.88 14.87
C HIS A 196 -8.05 -1.19 14.14
N TYR A 197 -8.03 -1.99 13.06
CA TYR A 197 -9.26 -2.43 12.40
C TYR A 197 -10.19 -3.17 13.36
N LEU A 198 -9.65 -4.01 14.26
CA LEU A 198 -10.45 -4.68 15.28
C LEU A 198 -11.05 -3.73 16.33
N LEU A 199 -10.39 -2.61 16.61
CA LEU A 199 -10.85 -1.63 17.60
C LEU A 199 -11.90 -0.66 17.03
N ASP A 200 -11.75 -0.27 15.77
CA ASP A 200 -12.59 0.74 15.11
C ASP A 200 -12.61 0.55 13.58
N PRO A 201 -13.42 -0.40 13.07
CA PRO A 201 -13.41 -0.80 11.65
C PRO A 201 -13.89 0.30 10.68
N GLU A 202 -14.59 1.32 11.17
CA GLU A 202 -15.17 2.39 10.32
C GLU A 202 -14.19 3.56 10.08
N SER A 203 -13.06 3.59 10.76
CA SER A 203 -12.10 4.68 10.67
C SER A 203 -10.93 4.40 9.71
N ARG A 204 -10.03 5.38 9.55
CA ARG A 204 -8.81 5.20 8.77
C ARG A 204 -7.77 4.44 9.57
N HIS A 205 -7.10 3.48 8.92
CA HIS A 205 -6.10 2.60 9.55
C HIS A 205 -4.67 2.87 9.08
N ASN A 206 -4.43 3.94 8.31
CA ASN A 206 -3.07 4.32 7.92
C ASN A 206 -2.30 4.89 9.11
N MET A 207 -0.98 4.69 9.11
CA MET A 207 -0.09 5.03 10.21
C MET A 207 -0.21 6.49 10.65
N ASP A 208 -0.27 7.44 9.70
CA ASP A 208 -0.41 8.88 10.01
C ASP A 208 -1.65 9.17 10.87
N ALA A 209 -2.81 8.62 10.46
CA ALA A 209 -4.05 8.80 11.22
C ALA A 209 -3.98 8.17 12.61
N LEU A 210 -3.35 6.98 12.71
CA LEU A 210 -3.16 6.30 13.98
C LEU A 210 -2.21 7.06 14.90
N ALA A 211 -1.10 7.56 14.38
CA ALA A 211 -0.12 8.33 15.14
C ALA A 211 -0.73 9.64 15.67
N MET A 212 -1.47 10.36 14.86
CA MET A 212 -2.18 11.57 15.32
C MET A 212 -3.20 11.24 16.40
N ARG A 213 -3.98 10.17 16.24
CA ARG A 213 -5.06 9.81 17.15
C ARG A 213 -4.56 9.24 18.49
N TYR A 214 -3.56 8.37 18.46
CA TYR A 214 -3.15 7.59 19.63
C TYR A 214 -1.86 8.07 20.30
N LEU A 215 -1.00 8.78 19.54
CA LEU A 215 0.29 9.25 20.04
C LEU A 215 0.38 10.77 20.12
N ASN A 216 -0.65 11.51 19.66
CA ASN A 216 -0.62 12.96 19.47
C ASN A 216 0.66 13.38 18.67
N TYR A 217 0.97 12.61 17.64
CA TYR A 217 2.18 12.75 16.85
C TYR A 217 1.85 12.78 15.35
N ARG A 218 2.46 13.72 14.62
CA ARG A 218 2.33 13.85 13.18
C ARG A 218 3.62 13.38 12.51
N PRO A 219 3.62 12.20 11.86
CA PRO A 219 4.77 11.67 11.13
C PRO A 219 5.15 12.51 9.91
N ILE A 220 6.34 12.28 9.39
CA ILE A 220 6.81 12.82 8.12
C ILE A 220 5.94 12.21 7.01
N SER A 221 5.25 13.07 6.25
CA SER A 221 4.39 12.56 5.17
C SER A 221 5.25 12.08 3.99
N ILE A 222 4.96 10.89 3.47
CA ILE A 222 5.59 10.35 2.25
C ILE A 222 5.53 11.36 1.08
N THR A 223 4.44 12.11 0.95
CA THR A 223 4.30 13.11 -0.11
C THR A 223 5.21 14.31 0.04
N SER A 224 5.68 14.61 1.25
CA SER A 224 6.70 15.63 1.49
C SER A 224 8.10 15.16 1.10
N LEU A 225 8.30 13.83 1.07
CA LEU A 225 9.56 13.19 0.73
C LEU A 225 9.72 13.01 -0.79
N ILE A 226 8.75 12.36 -1.43
CA ILE A 226 8.79 11.97 -2.84
C ILE A 226 7.96 12.86 -3.77
N GLY A 227 7.16 13.79 -3.25
CA GLY A 227 6.27 14.64 -4.06
C GLY A 227 4.95 13.98 -4.42
N LYS A 228 4.19 14.60 -5.35
CA LYS A 228 2.86 14.14 -5.78
C LYS A 228 2.72 14.14 -7.30
N GLY A 229 1.85 13.26 -7.81
CA GLY A 229 1.40 13.23 -9.21
C GLY A 229 2.49 12.80 -10.18
N ALA A 230 2.45 13.31 -11.43
CA ALA A 230 3.32 12.87 -12.53
C ALA A 230 4.83 13.16 -12.34
N ARG A 231 5.20 13.96 -11.34
CA ARG A 231 6.58 14.29 -10.98
C ARG A 231 7.04 13.61 -9.70
N GLN A 232 6.27 12.65 -9.22
CA GLN A 232 6.63 11.89 -8.02
C GLN A 232 7.95 11.13 -8.27
N LEU A 233 8.87 11.25 -7.33
CA LEU A 233 10.14 10.55 -7.32
C LEU A 233 9.96 9.15 -6.71
N THR A 234 10.92 8.27 -6.96
CA THR A 234 11.03 6.99 -6.26
C THR A 234 11.96 7.14 -5.04
N MET A 235 11.83 6.25 -4.06
CA MET A 235 12.56 6.35 -2.78
C MET A 235 14.08 6.33 -2.98
N ASP A 236 14.58 5.60 -3.97
CA ASP A 236 16.01 5.53 -4.33
C ASP A 236 16.57 6.80 -5.00
N MET A 237 15.70 7.77 -5.36
CA MET A 237 16.12 9.08 -5.86
C MET A 237 16.24 10.14 -4.75
N ILE A 238 15.86 9.81 -3.53
CA ILE A 238 15.94 10.72 -2.38
C ILE A 238 17.29 10.55 -1.67
N SER A 239 17.78 11.61 -1.02
CA SER A 239 19.03 11.49 -0.26
C SER A 239 18.91 10.52 0.89
N LEU A 240 19.99 9.79 1.15
CA LEU A 240 20.05 8.75 2.18
C LEU A 240 19.58 9.25 3.55
N GLU A 241 19.96 10.44 3.94
CA GLU A 241 19.63 11.03 5.24
C GLU A 241 18.12 11.26 5.39
N ARG A 242 17.48 11.73 4.32
CA ARG A 242 16.03 11.98 4.33
C ARG A 242 15.22 10.70 4.34
N VAL A 243 15.64 9.69 3.55
CA VAL A 243 15.00 8.37 3.57
C VAL A 243 15.19 7.71 4.92
N ALA A 244 16.39 7.80 5.48
CA ALA A 244 16.70 7.19 6.78
C ALA A 244 15.89 7.79 7.93
N GLU A 245 15.70 9.11 7.93
CA GLU A 245 14.88 9.77 8.96
C GLU A 245 13.41 9.37 8.84
N TYR A 246 12.87 9.34 7.62
CA TYR A 246 11.50 8.91 7.34
C TYR A 246 11.28 7.44 7.75
N ALA A 247 12.08 6.52 7.23
CA ALA A 247 11.92 5.09 7.45
C ALA A 247 12.16 4.67 8.92
N ALA A 248 13.12 5.31 9.60
CA ALA A 248 13.37 5.08 11.02
C ALA A 248 12.22 5.61 11.88
N GLU A 249 11.61 6.75 11.51
CA GLU A 249 10.40 7.27 12.15
C GLU A 249 9.24 6.27 12.00
N ASP A 250 9.05 5.69 10.80
CA ASP A 250 7.96 4.73 10.54
C ASP A 250 8.08 3.49 11.44
N ALA A 251 9.28 2.95 11.62
CA ALA A 251 9.51 1.84 12.55
C ALA A 251 9.30 2.22 14.02
N ASP A 252 9.75 3.41 14.47
CA ASP A 252 9.53 3.91 15.82
C ASP A 252 8.05 4.14 16.10
N VAL A 253 7.37 4.87 15.22
CA VAL A 253 5.94 5.19 15.35
C VAL A 253 5.11 3.90 15.39
N THR A 254 5.40 2.95 14.51
CA THR A 254 4.71 1.65 14.47
C THR A 254 4.93 0.83 15.74
N LEU A 255 6.13 0.81 16.27
CA LEU A 255 6.41 0.18 17.58
C LEU A 255 5.57 0.80 18.69
N ARG A 256 5.55 2.13 18.77
CA ARG A 256 4.78 2.89 19.78
C ARG A 256 3.27 2.67 19.60
N LEU A 257 2.79 2.59 18.37
CA LEU A 257 1.38 2.27 18.07
C LEU A 257 1.01 0.89 18.60
N LYS A 258 1.84 -0.14 18.35
CA LYS A 258 1.59 -1.47 18.90
C LYS A 258 1.48 -1.46 20.43
N GLN A 259 2.35 -0.72 21.11
CA GLN A 259 2.35 -0.61 22.59
C GLN A 259 1.06 0.00 23.12
N VAL A 260 0.39 0.86 22.37
CA VAL A 260 -0.88 1.50 22.75
C VAL A 260 -2.09 0.68 22.32
N LEU A 261 -2.04 0.07 21.11
CA LEU A 261 -3.19 -0.63 20.53
C LEU A 261 -3.38 -2.03 21.11
N TRP A 262 -2.30 -2.79 21.33
CA TRP A 262 -2.40 -4.15 21.83
C TRP A 262 -3.10 -4.28 23.18
N PRO A 263 -2.80 -3.47 24.21
CA PRO A 263 -3.56 -3.52 25.48
C PRO A 263 -5.06 -3.23 25.31
N LYS A 264 -5.45 -2.39 24.34
CA LYS A 264 -6.86 -2.13 24.04
C LYS A 264 -7.56 -3.31 23.39
N VAL A 265 -6.85 -4.04 22.52
CA VAL A 265 -7.35 -5.30 21.94
C VAL A 265 -7.56 -6.36 23.03
N GLU A 266 -6.65 -6.44 24.00
CA GLU A 266 -6.79 -7.33 25.18
C GLU A 266 -7.95 -6.90 26.07
N GLU A 267 -8.10 -5.60 26.35
CA GLU A 267 -9.18 -5.05 27.18
C GLU A 267 -10.58 -5.36 26.61
N LEU A 268 -10.70 -5.38 25.26
CA LEU A 268 -11.95 -5.68 24.56
C LEU A 268 -12.15 -7.19 24.30
N ASP A 269 -11.29 -8.07 24.84
CA ASP A 269 -11.33 -9.53 24.61
C ASP A 269 -11.23 -9.94 23.13
N LEU A 270 -10.53 -9.11 22.32
CA LEU A 270 -10.31 -9.37 20.89
C LEU A 270 -8.99 -10.07 20.60
N ALA A 271 -8.15 -10.31 21.62
CA ALA A 271 -6.84 -10.94 21.45
C ALA A 271 -6.94 -12.35 20.85
N GLY A 272 -7.94 -13.14 21.25
CA GLY A 272 -8.18 -14.47 20.67
C GLY A 272 -8.49 -14.40 19.17
N LEU A 273 -9.38 -13.47 18.78
CA LEU A 273 -9.70 -13.24 17.36
C LEU A 273 -8.44 -12.86 16.55
N TYR A 274 -7.65 -11.94 17.08
CA TYR A 274 -6.41 -11.55 16.43
C TYR A 274 -5.45 -12.72 16.26
N LEU A 275 -5.15 -13.45 17.33
CA LEU A 275 -4.12 -14.47 17.37
C LEU A 275 -4.48 -15.76 16.61
N GLU A 276 -5.78 -16.08 16.52
CA GLU A 276 -6.26 -17.34 15.93
C GLU A 276 -6.75 -17.18 14.49
N ILE A 277 -7.14 -15.97 14.08
CA ILE A 277 -7.72 -15.71 12.75
C ILE A 277 -6.93 -14.64 12.00
N GLU A 278 -6.82 -13.42 12.51
CA GLU A 278 -6.31 -12.28 11.76
C GLU A 278 -4.80 -12.40 11.49
N GLU A 279 -4.01 -12.72 12.50
CA GLU A 279 -2.56 -12.85 12.35
C GLU A 279 -2.18 -13.98 11.40
N PRO A 280 -2.71 -15.25 11.52
CA PRO A 280 -2.40 -16.31 10.57
C PRO A 280 -2.83 -15.98 9.14
N MET A 281 -3.90 -15.19 8.97
CA MET A 281 -4.40 -14.77 7.65
C MET A 281 -3.37 -13.91 6.89
N ILE A 282 -2.53 -13.15 7.59
CA ILE A 282 -1.47 -12.33 6.97
C ILE A 282 -0.57 -13.17 6.08
N ALA A 283 -0.03 -14.29 6.62
CA ALA A 283 0.84 -15.18 5.87
C ALA A 283 0.11 -15.89 4.72
N VAL A 284 -1.14 -16.33 4.94
CA VAL A 284 -1.95 -16.99 3.91
C VAL A 284 -2.20 -16.03 2.74
N LEU A 285 -2.57 -14.78 3.01
CA LEU A 285 -2.79 -13.78 1.95
C LEU A 285 -1.49 -13.43 1.22
N ALA A 286 -0.36 -13.31 1.93
CA ALA A 286 0.94 -13.10 1.30
C ALA A 286 1.30 -14.25 0.34
N GLU A 287 1.09 -15.51 0.74
CA GLU A 287 1.33 -16.67 -0.11
C GLU A 287 0.42 -16.69 -1.35
N ILE A 288 -0.86 -16.39 -1.20
CA ILE A 288 -1.82 -16.30 -2.31
C ILE A 288 -1.38 -15.21 -3.30
N GLU A 289 -1.02 -14.02 -2.82
CA GLU A 289 -0.60 -12.90 -3.66
C GLU A 289 0.73 -13.20 -4.37
N MET A 290 1.68 -13.83 -3.68
CA MET A 290 2.95 -14.25 -4.27
C MET A 290 2.79 -15.37 -5.31
N ALA A 291 1.85 -16.30 -5.12
CA ALA A 291 1.53 -17.34 -6.10
C ALA A 291 0.85 -16.76 -7.35
N GLY A 292 0.06 -15.70 -7.17
CA GLY A 292 -0.69 -15.05 -8.23
C GLY A 292 -1.87 -15.89 -8.74
N VAL A 293 -2.53 -15.37 -9.77
CA VAL A 293 -3.70 -16.00 -10.40
C VAL A 293 -3.44 -16.15 -11.90
N ARG A 294 -3.68 -17.34 -12.44
CA ARG A 294 -3.62 -17.58 -13.88
C ARG A 294 -4.89 -17.01 -14.53
N ILE A 295 -4.69 -16.12 -15.49
CA ILE A 295 -5.77 -15.53 -16.29
C ILE A 295 -5.79 -16.22 -17.66
N ASP A 296 -6.97 -16.66 -18.12
CA ASP A 296 -7.22 -17.09 -19.49
C ASP A 296 -7.46 -15.85 -20.35
N SER A 297 -6.38 -15.36 -20.97
CA SER A 297 -6.42 -14.14 -21.78
C SER A 297 -7.15 -14.32 -23.11
N GLU A 298 -7.24 -15.56 -23.65
CA GLU A 298 -7.97 -15.85 -24.88
C GLU A 298 -9.48 -15.78 -24.61
N ALA A 299 -9.97 -16.46 -23.57
CA ALA A 299 -11.37 -16.42 -23.18
C ALA A 299 -11.82 -14.98 -22.84
N LEU A 300 -10.96 -14.20 -22.16
CA LEU A 300 -11.25 -12.79 -21.87
C LEU A 300 -11.29 -11.93 -23.14
N ALA A 301 -10.43 -12.20 -24.13
CA ALA A 301 -10.44 -11.48 -25.40
C ALA A 301 -11.71 -11.80 -26.21
N GLU A 302 -12.12 -13.06 -26.27
CA GLU A 302 -13.37 -13.48 -26.92
C GLU A 302 -14.59 -12.83 -26.25
N TYR A 303 -14.66 -12.88 -24.92
CA TYR A 303 -15.73 -12.23 -24.15
C TYR A 303 -15.75 -10.71 -24.35
N ALA A 304 -14.58 -10.07 -24.43
CA ALA A 304 -14.49 -8.64 -24.72
C ALA A 304 -15.06 -8.26 -26.09
N VAL A 305 -14.89 -9.11 -27.10
CA VAL A 305 -15.51 -8.90 -28.43
C VAL A 305 -17.03 -8.97 -28.37
N GLU A 306 -17.58 -9.98 -27.68
CA GLU A 306 -19.02 -10.13 -27.50
C GLU A 306 -19.62 -8.96 -26.71
N LEU A 307 -18.96 -8.59 -25.60
CA LEU A 307 -19.37 -7.48 -24.74
C LEU A 307 -19.37 -6.14 -25.52
N ASN A 308 -18.30 -5.86 -26.26
CA ASN A 308 -18.21 -4.64 -27.07
C ASN A 308 -19.28 -4.58 -28.15
N LYS A 309 -19.63 -5.71 -28.79
CA LYS A 309 -20.74 -5.75 -29.73
C LYS A 309 -22.05 -5.38 -29.06
N THR A 310 -22.34 -6.00 -27.91
CA THR A 310 -23.56 -5.71 -27.14
C THR A 310 -23.64 -4.25 -26.68
N LEU A 311 -22.51 -3.68 -26.22
CA LEU A 311 -22.42 -2.27 -25.85
C LEU A 311 -22.69 -1.33 -27.02
N ASN A 312 -22.10 -1.61 -28.19
CA ASN A 312 -22.34 -0.81 -29.38
C ASN A 312 -23.81 -0.86 -29.84
N ASP A 313 -24.43 -2.03 -29.79
CA ASP A 313 -25.82 -2.22 -30.13
C ASP A 313 -26.72 -1.40 -29.15
N LEU A 314 -26.47 -1.49 -27.84
CA LEU A 314 -27.18 -0.73 -26.82
C LEU A 314 -26.97 0.78 -26.98
N GLU A 315 -25.74 1.24 -27.23
CA GLU A 315 -25.48 2.66 -27.50
C GLU A 315 -26.24 3.15 -28.74
N GLY A 316 -26.29 2.34 -29.81
CA GLY A 316 -27.07 2.62 -31.01
C GLY A 316 -28.56 2.76 -30.71
N ASP A 317 -29.11 1.85 -29.90
CA ASP A 317 -30.51 1.89 -29.46
C ASP A 317 -30.81 3.12 -28.60
N ILE A 318 -29.93 3.46 -27.65
CA ILE A 318 -30.09 4.66 -26.82
C ILE A 318 -30.11 5.92 -27.69
N ARG A 319 -29.15 6.07 -28.64
CA ARG A 319 -29.09 7.21 -29.56
C ARG A 319 -30.36 7.30 -30.42
N ARG A 320 -30.85 6.16 -30.90
CA ARG A 320 -32.10 6.08 -31.69
C ARG A 320 -33.34 6.47 -30.88
N LEU A 321 -33.47 5.92 -29.64
CA LEU A 321 -34.60 6.23 -28.76
C LEU A 321 -34.58 7.66 -28.28
N ALA A 322 -33.40 8.24 -28.07
CA ALA A 322 -33.23 9.64 -27.69
C ALA A 322 -33.40 10.62 -28.86
N ASP A 323 -33.45 10.12 -30.11
CA ASP A 323 -33.41 10.91 -31.33
C ASP A 323 -32.22 11.89 -31.33
N GLU A 324 -31.03 11.38 -30.92
CA GLU A 324 -29.79 12.14 -30.79
C GLU A 324 -28.58 11.28 -31.27
N PRO A 325 -28.32 11.28 -32.59
CA PRO A 325 -27.26 10.42 -33.16
C PRO A 325 -25.85 10.71 -32.62
N SER A 326 -25.60 11.94 -32.16
CA SER A 326 -24.32 12.39 -31.62
C SER A 326 -24.20 12.26 -30.11
N LEU A 327 -25.20 11.69 -29.43
CA LEU A 327 -25.17 11.52 -27.97
C LEU A 327 -23.99 10.69 -27.52
N ASN A 328 -23.17 11.26 -26.66
CA ASN A 328 -22.16 10.51 -25.91
C ASN A 328 -22.80 9.98 -24.61
N VAL A 329 -23.15 8.69 -24.61
CA VAL A 329 -23.81 8.00 -23.48
C VAL A 329 -22.91 7.93 -22.23
N ASN A 330 -21.60 8.13 -22.38
CA ASN A 330 -20.66 8.22 -21.27
C ASN A 330 -20.55 9.63 -20.66
N SER A 331 -21.27 10.62 -21.21
CA SER A 331 -21.32 11.98 -20.68
C SER A 331 -22.56 12.18 -19.81
N ALA A 332 -22.38 12.17 -18.49
CA ALA A 332 -23.48 12.41 -17.53
C ALA A 332 -24.23 13.73 -17.82
N ARG A 333 -23.52 14.77 -18.28
CA ARG A 333 -24.13 16.06 -18.67
C ARG A 333 -25.06 15.90 -19.87
N GLN A 334 -24.57 15.28 -20.97
CA GLN A 334 -25.40 15.09 -22.18
C GLN A 334 -26.59 14.18 -21.89
N LEU A 335 -26.39 13.10 -21.12
CA LEU A 335 -27.49 12.25 -20.66
C LEU A 335 -28.52 13.02 -19.87
N GLY A 336 -28.12 13.88 -18.93
CA GLY A 336 -29.00 14.73 -18.16
C GLY A 336 -29.81 15.69 -19.04
N GLU A 337 -29.17 16.34 -20.01
CA GLU A 337 -29.84 17.23 -20.98
C GLU A 337 -30.90 16.48 -21.81
N VAL A 338 -30.61 15.24 -22.24
CA VAL A 338 -31.56 14.42 -22.99
C VAL A 338 -32.68 13.91 -22.10
N LEU A 339 -32.36 13.30 -20.95
CA LEU A 339 -33.36 12.68 -20.06
C LEU A 339 -34.31 13.72 -19.45
N PHE A 340 -33.78 14.79 -18.88
CA PHE A 340 -34.55 15.77 -18.13
C PHE A 340 -34.97 16.97 -18.97
N GLY A 341 -34.14 17.40 -19.94
CA GLY A 341 -34.45 18.54 -20.81
C GLY A 341 -35.33 18.14 -21.98
N LYS A 342 -34.94 17.16 -22.79
CA LYS A 342 -35.64 16.75 -24.03
C LYS A 342 -36.78 15.78 -23.75
N LEU A 343 -36.50 14.65 -23.10
CA LEU A 343 -37.48 13.59 -22.85
C LEU A 343 -38.37 13.86 -21.62
N ARG A 344 -37.96 14.78 -20.76
CA ARG A 344 -38.68 15.19 -19.54
C ARG A 344 -39.09 14.02 -18.66
N ILE A 345 -38.21 13.04 -18.53
CA ILE A 345 -38.40 11.91 -17.62
C ILE A 345 -38.21 12.42 -16.19
N ALA A 346 -39.23 12.26 -15.34
CA ALA A 346 -39.23 12.71 -13.95
C ALA A 346 -38.54 11.69 -13.04
#